data_7ab589c6f86aca406681647c7743dbf6
#
_entry.id   7ab589c6f86aca406681647c7743dbf6
#
_cell.length_a   1.000
_cell.length_b   1.000
_cell.length_c   1.000
_cell.angle_alpha   90.00
_cell.angle_beta   90.00
_cell.angle_gamma   90.00
#
_symmetry.space_group_name_H-M   'P 1'
#
loop_
_entity.id
_entity.type
_entity.pdbx_description
1 polymer ?
#
loop_
_entity_poly.entity_id
_entity_poly.type
_entity_poly.pdbx_seq_one_letter_code
_entity_poly.pdbx_strand_id
1 'polypeptide(L)'
;MTTIAYRNGIIAYDSRMTAFNIIVNDNFEKSFRQDGKALVYCGDVGDMQHFVECVFNNKNPDRELDCQAFVITSGVLHCVDVVEDNGTFRIREIPLETDNYYAIGSGTRFALAYMDCGMSAVEAVSKTFTRDPFSGGKIRTINIK
;
A
#
# COMPACT_ATOMS: atom_id res chain seq x y z
N MET A 1 2.19 3.79 -9.60
CA MET A 1 1.01 3.93 -8.73
C MET A 1 0.46 2.55 -8.44
N THR A 2 -0.57 2.43 -7.63
CA THR A 2 -0.93 1.09 -7.15
C THR A 2 -2.33 1.06 -6.56
N THR A 3 -2.88 -0.13 -6.39
CA THR A 3 -4.08 -0.35 -5.59
C THR A 3 -3.79 -1.39 -4.54
N ILE A 4 -3.96 -1.02 -3.28
CA ILE A 4 -3.85 -1.92 -2.14
C ILE A 4 -5.17 -1.84 -1.38
N ALA A 5 -5.80 -2.99 -1.15
CA ALA A 5 -7.07 -3.06 -0.43
C ALA A 5 -6.96 -4.05 0.73
N TYR A 6 -7.63 -3.73 1.82
CA TYR A 6 -7.75 -4.60 3.00
C TYR A 6 -9.21 -4.87 3.30
N ARG A 7 -9.54 -6.14 3.52
CA ARG A 7 -10.84 -6.57 4.06
C ARG A 7 -10.73 -7.98 4.64
N ASN A 8 -11.36 -8.21 5.78
CA ASN A 8 -11.49 -9.53 6.42
C ASN A 8 -10.14 -10.26 6.60
N GLY A 9 -9.14 -9.56 7.08
CA GLY A 9 -7.84 -10.15 7.39
C GLY A 9 -6.92 -10.34 6.19
N ILE A 10 -7.29 -9.85 5.01
CA ILE A 10 -6.51 -10.02 3.78
C ILE A 10 -6.17 -8.65 3.19
N ILE A 11 -4.88 -8.43 2.95
CA ILE A 11 -4.40 -7.33 2.11
C ILE A 11 -4.19 -7.89 0.71
N ALA A 12 -4.84 -7.28 -0.29
CA ALA A 12 -4.62 -7.60 -1.70
C ALA A 12 -3.98 -6.39 -2.38
N TYR A 13 -3.05 -6.64 -3.29
CA TYR A 13 -2.34 -5.57 -3.99
C TYR A 13 -1.95 -5.99 -5.40
N ASP A 14 -1.83 -5.00 -6.27
CA ASP A 14 -1.44 -5.20 -7.65
C ASP A 14 0.08 -5.31 -7.82
N SER A 15 0.53 -5.61 -9.03
CA SER A 15 1.95 -5.80 -9.34
C SER A 15 2.43 -4.90 -10.47
N ARG A 16 1.68 -3.85 -10.81
CA ARG A 16 2.05 -2.95 -11.91
C ARG A 16 2.99 -1.86 -11.43
N MET A 17 4.12 -1.75 -12.11
CA MET A 17 5.02 -0.62 -12.00
C MET A 17 4.94 0.18 -13.30
N THR A 18 4.71 1.49 -13.17
CA THR A 18 4.66 2.41 -14.32
C THR A 18 5.73 3.48 -14.21
N ALA A 19 6.17 3.97 -15.36
CA ALA A 19 7.04 5.14 -15.46
C ALA A 19 6.63 5.92 -16.71
N PHE A 20 6.47 7.25 -16.58
CA PHE A 20 6.05 8.11 -17.69
C PHE A 20 4.77 7.63 -18.38
N ASN A 21 3.80 7.13 -17.61
CA ASN A 21 2.54 6.56 -18.10
C ASN A 21 2.70 5.30 -18.97
N ILE A 22 3.86 4.64 -18.85
CA ILE A 22 4.14 3.38 -19.55
C ILE A 22 4.21 2.27 -18.54
N ILE A 23 3.64 1.10 -18.87
CA ILE A 23 3.78 -0.09 -18.05
C ILE A 23 5.22 -0.61 -18.22
N VAL A 24 5.98 -0.62 -17.14
CA VAL A 24 7.36 -1.10 -17.13
C VAL A 24 7.41 -2.57 -16.72
N ASN A 25 6.58 -2.96 -15.75
CA ASN A 25 6.61 -4.31 -15.20
C ASN A 25 5.25 -4.64 -14.58
N ASP A 26 4.63 -5.73 -14.98
CA ASP A 26 3.38 -6.23 -14.41
C ASP A 26 3.58 -7.39 -13.44
N ASN A 27 4.79 -7.56 -12.96
CA ASN A 27 5.14 -8.59 -11.97
C ASN A 27 6.08 -8.02 -10.90
N PHE A 28 5.86 -6.75 -10.54
CA PHE A 28 6.69 -6.03 -9.57
C PHE A 28 6.21 -6.32 -8.15
N GLU A 29 7.13 -6.73 -7.25
CA GLU A 29 6.80 -7.01 -5.86
C GLU A 29 6.80 -5.72 -5.04
N LYS A 30 5.68 -5.45 -4.37
CA LYS A 30 5.47 -4.25 -3.56
C LYS A 30 5.46 -4.52 -2.06
N SER A 31 5.73 -5.77 -1.65
CA SER A 31 5.77 -6.12 -0.23
C SER A 31 7.20 -6.35 0.25
N PHE A 32 7.40 -6.08 1.53
CA PHE A 32 8.68 -6.22 2.21
C PHE A 32 8.43 -6.81 3.59
N ARG A 33 9.36 -7.64 4.07
CA ARG A 33 9.27 -8.26 5.40
C ARG A 33 10.60 -8.12 6.12
N GLN A 34 10.54 -7.75 7.41
CA GLN A 34 11.70 -7.67 8.27
C GLN A 34 11.25 -7.75 9.74
N ASP A 35 11.90 -8.59 10.52
CA ASP A 35 11.74 -8.68 11.99
C ASP A 35 10.27 -8.78 12.43
N GLY A 36 9.49 -9.63 11.77
CA GLY A 36 8.09 -9.85 12.10
C GLY A 36 7.13 -8.78 11.59
N LYS A 37 7.63 -7.78 10.88
CA LYS A 37 6.80 -6.78 10.21
C LYS A 37 6.65 -7.13 8.73
N ALA A 38 5.46 -6.91 8.18
CA ALA A 38 5.21 -6.97 6.75
C ALA A 38 4.67 -5.61 6.29
N LEU A 39 5.15 -5.14 5.15
CA LEU A 39 4.81 -3.82 4.60
C LEU A 39 4.42 -3.99 3.14
N VAL A 40 3.31 -3.37 2.73
CA VAL A 40 2.93 -3.27 1.31
C VAL A 40 2.97 -1.81 0.91
N TYR A 41 3.82 -1.50 -0.06
CA TYR A 41 4.19 -0.14 -0.46
C TYR A 41 3.34 0.40 -1.59
N CYS A 42 3.04 1.68 -1.51
CA CYS A 42 2.37 2.47 -2.53
C CYS A 42 3.06 3.83 -2.64
N GLY A 43 3.39 4.25 -3.86
CA GLY A 43 3.98 5.55 -4.10
C GLY A 43 5.05 5.54 -5.18
N ASP A 44 5.93 6.54 -5.15
CA ASP A 44 7.03 6.68 -6.09
C ASP A 44 8.07 5.58 -5.87
N VAL A 45 8.42 4.86 -6.92
CA VAL A 45 9.41 3.78 -6.85
C VAL A 45 10.79 4.30 -6.45
N GLY A 46 11.13 5.53 -6.81
CA GLY A 46 12.39 6.17 -6.41
C GLY A 46 12.51 6.41 -4.91
N ASP A 47 11.39 6.52 -4.20
CA ASP A 47 11.35 6.74 -2.75
C ASP A 47 11.19 5.44 -1.96
N MET A 48 10.89 4.33 -2.63
CA MET A 48 10.48 3.08 -1.99
C MET A 48 11.51 2.56 -0.99
N GLN A 49 12.76 2.42 -1.40
CA GLN A 49 13.79 1.84 -0.55
C GLN A 49 14.03 2.70 0.70
N HIS A 50 14.11 4.00 0.53
CA HIS A 50 14.32 4.93 1.65
C HIS A 50 13.17 4.88 2.65
N PHE A 51 11.93 4.88 2.16
CA PHE A 51 10.76 4.80 3.01
C PHE A 51 10.71 3.47 3.79
N VAL A 52 10.94 2.36 3.11
CA VAL A 52 10.93 1.03 3.74
C VAL A 52 12.00 0.94 4.83
N GLU A 53 13.19 1.45 4.58
CA GLU A 53 14.26 1.49 5.59
C GLU A 53 13.86 2.35 6.80
N CYS A 54 13.25 3.50 6.56
CA CYS A 54 12.78 4.36 7.65
C CYS A 54 11.74 3.64 8.52
N VAL A 55 10.77 2.99 7.90
CA VAL A 55 9.71 2.28 8.64
C VAL A 55 10.28 1.12 9.45
N PHE A 56 11.12 0.29 8.84
CA PHE A 56 11.66 -0.89 9.51
C PHE A 56 12.67 -0.57 10.61
N ASN A 57 13.39 0.54 10.50
CA ASN A 57 14.44 0.92 11.44
C ASN A 57 14.01 2.04 12.40
N ASN A 58 12.73 2.41 12.42
CA ASN A 58 12.18 3.48 13.25
C ASN A 58 12.97 4.81 13.09
N LYS A 59 13.27 5.17 11.85
CA LYS A 59 13.94 6.40 11.48
C LYS A 59 12.98 7.34 10.77
N ASN A 60 13.23 8.63 10.84
CA ASN A 60 12.51 9.63 10.07
C ASN A 60 13.23 9.90 8.75
N PRO A 61 12.49 10.18 7.66
CA PRO A 61 13.10 10.54 6.40
C PRO A 61 13.75 11.93 6.47
N ASP A 62 14.79 12.12 5.66
CA ASP A 62 15.53 13.40 5.57
C ASP A 62 14.98 14.32 4.49
N ARG A 63 13.97 13.89 3.76
CA ARG A 63 13.33 14.63 2.67
C ARG A 63 11.86 14.22 2.53
N GLU A 64 11.12 14.99 1.76
CA GLU A 64 9.74 14.62 1.40
C GLU A 64 9.73 13.33 0.58
N LEU A 65 8.82 12.42 0.95
CA LEU A 65 8.60 11.17 0.23
C LEU A 65 7.12 11.07 -0.14
N ASP A 66 6.84 10.79 -1.40
CA ASP A 66 5.47 10.53 -1.89
C ASP A 66 5.17 9.04 -1.79
N CYS A 67 4.73 8.61 -0.61
CA CYS A 67 4.50 7.19 -0.34
C CYS A 67 3.56 6.95 0.84
N GLN A 68 2.93 5.79 0.79
CA GLN A 68 2.09 5.22 1.83
C GLN A 68 2.34 3.73 1.91
N ALA A 69 1.93 3.11 3.00
CA ALA A 69 1.97 1.67 3.13
C ALA A 69 0.91 1.17 4.11
N PHE A 70 0.51 -0.09 3.94
CA PHE A 70 -0.05 -0.87 5.03
C PHE A 70 1.07 -1.66 5.66
N VAL A 71 1.14 -1.63 6.99
CA VAL A 71 2.14 -2.35 7.76
C VAL A 71 1.43 -3.24 8.77
N ILE A 72 1.84 -4.50 8.85
CA ILE A 72 1.33 -5.46 9.80
C ILE A 72 2.44 -5.79 10.80
N THR A 73 2.14 -5.59 12.08
CA THR A 73 3.04 -5.98 13.17
C THR A 73 2.22 -6.72 14.21
N SER A 74 2.55 -7.99 14.47
CA SER A 74 1.87 -8.82 15.49
C SER A 74 0.34 -8.81 15.33
N GLY A 75 -0.14 -8.93 14.09
CA GLY A 75 -1.58 -8.96 13.78
C GLY A 75 -2.26 -7.60 13.81
N VAL A 76 -1.53 -6.53 14.08
CA VAL A 76 -2.07 -5.16 14.08
C VAL A 76 -1.78 -4.49 12.74
N LEU A 77 -2.83 -3.97 12.13
CA LEU A 77 -2.75 -3.26 10.85
C LEU A 77 -2.54 -1.76 11.11
N HIS A 78 -1.55 -1.18 10.42
CA HIS A 78 -1.30 0.26 10.44
C HIS A 78 -1.31 0.82 9.02
N CYS A 79 -1.82 2.03 8.86
CA CYS A 79 -1.54 2.83 7.69
C CYS A 79 -0.37 3.76 8.01
N VAL A 80 0.63 3.78 7.14
CA VAL A 80 1.88 4.52 7.39
C VAL A 80 2.13 5.47 6.23
N ASP A 81 2.44 6.72 6.55
CA ASP A 81 2.79 7.73 5.55
C ASP A 81 3.88 8.66 6.10
N VAL A 82 4.23 9.67 5.32
CA VAL A 82 5.20 10.70 5.70
C VAL A 82 4.47 12.02 5.83
N VAL A 83 4.69 12.70 6.95
CA VAL A 83 4.12 14.03 7.21
C VAL A 83 5.23 15.03 7.47
N GLU A 84 4.95 16.30 7.16
CA GLU A 84 5.86 17.40 7.41
C GLU A 84 5.38 18.18 8.63
N ASP A 85 6.31 18.40 9.58
CA ASP A 85 6.10 19.26 10.75
C ASP A 85 7.21 20.30 10.80
N ASN A 86 6.91 21.56 10.50
CA ASN A 86 7.86 22.68 10.59
C ASN A 86 9.17 22.44 9.83
N GLY A 87 9.09 21.91 8.60
CA GLY A 87 10.25 21.66 7.76
C GLY A 87 10.97 20.34 8.04
N THR A 88 10.52 19.58 9.02
CA THR A 88 11.02 18.23 9.27
C THR A 88 10.01 17.19 8.82
N PHE A 89 10.51 16.04 8.36
CA PHE A 89 9.66 14.94 7.88
C PHE A 89 9.69 13.82 8.90
N ARG A 90 8.55 13.18 9.11
CA ARG A 90 8.46 12.04 10.02
C ARG A 90 7.53 10.98 9.48
N ILE A 91 7.77 9.76 9.89
CA ILE A 91 6.87 8.63 9.65
C ILE A 91 5.69 8.76 10.61
N ARG A 92 4.48 8.70 10.06
CA ARG A 92 3.26 8.66 10.83
C ARG A 92 2.62 7.28 10.69
N GLU A 93 2.32 6.65 11.82
CA GLU A 93 1.64 5.36 11.86
C GLU A 93 0.26 5.52 12.48
N ILE A 94 -0.76 5.07 11.77
CA ILE A 94 -2.16 5.14 12.23
C ILE A 94 -2.66 3.70 12.34
N PRO A 95 -2.98 3.22 13.57
CA PRO A 95 -3.58 1.89 13.72
C PRO A 95 -4.99 1.86 13.13
N LEU A 96 -5.33 0.77 12.47
CA LEU A 96 -6.61 0.58 11.81
C LEU A 96 -7.38 -0.58 12.41
N GLU A 97 -8.68 -0.41 12.54
CA GLU A 97 -9.59 -1.44 13.01
C GLU A 97 -9.70 -2.55 11.97
N THR A 98 -9.47 -3.80 12.37
CA THR A 98 -9.43 -4.93 11.42
C THR A 98 -10.79 -5.43 10.97
N ASP A 99 -11.87 -4.96 11.58
CA ASP A 99 -13.24 -5.28 11.18
C ASP A 99 -13.82 -4.33 10.11
N ASN A 100 -13.09 -3.29 9.75
CA ASN A 100 -13.41 -2.39 8.65
C ASN A 100 -12.61 -2.75 7.39
N TYR A 101 -12.86 -2.04 6.30
CA TYR A 101 -12.10 -2.21 5.07
C TYR A 101 -11.50 -0.87 4.63
N TYR A 102 -10.36 -0.96 3.95
CA TYR A 102 -9.54 0.21 3.60
C TYR A 102 -8.89 0.01 2.24
N ALA A 103 -8.52 1.11 1.61
CA ALA A 103 -7.71 1.07 0.39
C ALA A 103 -6.77 2.26 0.35
N ILE A 104 -5.61 2.08 -0.27
CA ILE A 104 -4.63 3.14 -0.57
C ILE A 104 -4.14 3.02 -2.01
N GLY A 105 -3.59 4.09 -2.54
CA GLY A 105 -3.03 4.13 -3.88
C GLY A 105 -3.94 4.83 -4.89
N SER A 106 -3.54 4.78 -6.17
CA SER A 106 -4.28 5.43 -7.25
C SER A 106 -5.68 4.88 -7.46
N GLY A 107 -5.90 3.60 -7.14
CA GLY A 107 -7.19 2.94 -7.29
C GLY A 107 -8.10 3.01 -6.08
N THR A 108 -7.74 3.78 -5.05
CA THR A 108 -8.47 3.83 -3.77
C THR A 108 -9.97 4.04 -3.93
N ARG A 109 -10.38 5.03 -4.72
CA ARG A 109 -11.80 5.36 -4.87
C ARG A 109 -12.60 4.22 -5.48
N PHE A 110 -12.00 3.55 -6.46
CA PHE A 110 -12.65 2.40 -7.12
C PHE A 110 -12.72 1.21 -6.17
N ALA A 111 -11.61 0.86 -5.53
CA ALA A 111 -11.57 -0.29 -4.61
C ALA A 111 -12.54 -0.10 -3.44
N LEU A 112 -12.62 1.08 -2.85
CA LEU A 112 -13.57 1.37 -1.78
C LEU A 112 -15.02 1.22 -2.25
N ALA A 113 -15.35 1.77 -3.43
CA ALA A 113 -16.70 1.66 -3.98
C ALA A 113 -17.09 0.19 -4.22
N TYR A 114 -16.18 -0.63 -4.72
CA TYR A 114 -16.45 -2.05 -4.93
C TYR A 114 -16.61 -2.80 -3.62
N MET A 115 -15.80 -2.48 -2.60
CA MET A 115 -15.94 -3.08 -1.28
C MET A 115 -17.23 -2.61 -0.58
N ASP A 116 -17.68 -1.38 -0.83
CA ASP A 116 -19.01 -0.90 -0.40
C ASP A 116 -20.13 -1.76 -0.95
N CYS A 117 -19.94 -2.35 -2.13
CA CYS A 117 -20.89 -3.27 -2.76
C CYS A 117 -20.71 -4.73 -2.33
N GLY A 118 -19.85 -5.00 -1.34
CA GLY A 118 -19.68 -6.34 -0.77
C GLY A 118 -18.52 -7.15 -1.36
N MET A 119 -17.72 -6.59 -2.27
CA MET A 119 -16.58 -7.31 -2.83
C MET A 119 -15.48 -7.55 -1.79
N SER A 120 -14.75 -8.66 -1.92
CA SER A 120 -13.54 -8.93 -1.16
C SER A 120 -12.43 -7.99 -1.58
N ALA A 121 -11.32 -7.96 -0.81
CA ALA A 121 -10.16 -7.18 -1.17
C ALA A 121 -9.59 -7.59 -2.55
N VAL A 122 -9.48 -8.89 -2.80
CA VAL A 122 -8.98 -9.42 -4.09
C VAL A 122 -9.90 -9.02 -5.24
N GLU A 123 -11.22 -9.20 -5.09
CA GLU A 123 -12.19 -8.83 -6.11
C GLU A 123 -12.17 -7.33 -6.40
N ALA A 124 -12.07 -6.50 -5.35
CA ALA A 124 -12.02 -5.05 -5.49
C ALA A 124 -10.77 -4.60 -6.24
N VAL A 125 -9.60 -5.16 -5.91
CA VAL A 125 -8.35 -4.86 -6.63
C VAL A 125 -8.47 -5.28 -8.10
N SER A 126 -8.97 -6.47 -8.37
CA SER A 126 -9.16 -6.98 -9.73
C SER A 126 -10.08 -6.07 -10.55
N LYS A 127 -11.21 -5.68 -9.97
CA LYS A 127 -12.19 -4.82 -10.65
C LYS A 127 -11.64 -3.42 -10.91
N THR A 128 -10.77 -2.93 -10.02
CA THR A 128 -10.13 -1.62 -10.18
C THR A 128 -9.29 -1.54 -11.45
N PHE A 129 -8.73 -2.65 -11.92
CA PHE A 129 -7.93 -2.69 -13.16
C PHE A 129 -8.73 -2.24 -14.38
N THR A 130 -10.05 -2.32 -14.35
CA THR A 130 -10.90 -1.88 -15.46
C THR A 130 -11.01 -0.36 -15.54
N ARG A 131 -10.60 0.37 -14.51
CA ARG A 131 -10.75 1.83 -14.40
C ARG A 131 -9.45 2.56 -14.16
N ASP A 132 -8.52 1.96 -13.41
CA ASP A 132 -7.24 2.59 -13.07
C ASP A 132 -6.11 2.02 -13.94
N PRO A 133 -5.59 2.81 -14.90
CA PRO A 133 -4.52 2.31 -15.77
C PRO A 133 -3.17 2.13 -15.04
N PHE A 134 -3.02 2.70 -13.85
CA PHE A 134 -1.81 2.59 -13.04
C PHE A 134 -1.78 1.37 -12.14
N SER A 135 -2.85 0.56 -12.16
CA SER A 135 -2.97 -0.68 -11.42
C SER A 135 -3.19 -1.84 -12.37
N GLY A 136 -2.52 -2.95 -12.13
CA GLY A 136 -2.66 -4.13 -12.97
C GLY A 136 -1.68 -5.23 -12.60
N GLY A 137 -1.55 -6.21 -13.49
CA GLY A 137 -0.66 -7.33 -13.31
C GLY A 137 -1.20 -8.37 -12.34
N LYS A 138 -0.29 -9.16 -11.80
CA LYS A 138 -0.62 -10.23 -10.85
C LYS A 138 -1.11 -9.63 -9.53
N ILE A 139 -2.20 -10.18 -8.98
CA ILE A 139 -2.68 -9.80 -7.65
C ILE A 139 -2.04 -10.72 -6.62
N ARG A 140 -1.41 -10.12 -5.62
CA ARG A 140 -0.80 -10.81 -4.49
C ARG A 140 -1.58 -10.50 -3.22
N THR A 141 -1.48 -11.40 -2.25
CA THR A 141 -2.18 -11.23 -0.97
C THR A 141 -1.26 -11.49 0.21
N ILE A 142 -1.58 -10.82 1.32
CA ILE A 142 -0.99 -11.09 2.62
C ILE A 142 -2.14 -11.32 3.60
N ASN A 143 -2.07 -12.42 4.33
CA ASN A 143 -3.00 -12.72 5.41
C ASN A 143 -2.41 -12.15 6.70
N ILE A 144 -3.19 -11.35 7.45
CA ILE A 144 -2.70 -10.70 8.66
C ILE A 144 -2.82 -11.59 9.92
N LYS A 145 -3.38 -12.78 9.78
CA LYS A 145 -3.50 -13.71 10.92
C LYS A 145 -2.26 -14.59 11.05
#